data_4f5c2961c0a237cec9bdf09256447873
#
_entry.id   4f5c2961c0a237cec9bdf09256447873
#
_cell.length_a   1.000
_cell.length_b   1.000
_cell.length_c   1.000
_cell.angle_alpha   90.00
_cell.angle_beta   90.00
_cell.angle_gamma   90.00
#
_symmetry.space_group_name_H-M   'P 1'
#
loop_
_entity.id
_entity.type
_entity.pdbx_description
1 polymer ?
#
loop_
_entity_poly.entity_id
_entity_poly.type
_entity_poly.pdbx_seq_one_letter_code
_entity_poly.pdbx_strand_id
1 'polypeptide(L)'
;MTLTGDNAPRRTMLLTGASRGIGHATVKRFSAAGWRVISCSRQPFPENCPWEMGAQDHIQVDLANPQNTLEAIAEIKRRLEDGRLDALVNNAAISPKGEGGSRLGTIDTNFETWSSVFQVNFFAPVMLARGLLDELKKAKGSVVNVTSIAGSRVHPFAGAAYATSKAALAGLTR
;
A
#
# COMPACT_ATOMS: atom_id res chain seq x y z
N MET A 1 -37.98 -15.79 15.32
CA MET A 1 -37.11 -15.29 16.39
C MET A 1 -35.70 -15.75 16.08
N THR A 2 -34.99 -15.02 15.22
CA THR A 2 -33.64 -15.35 14.77
C THR A 2 -32.72 -14.22 15.25
N LEU A 3 -32.15 -14.42 16.45
CA LEU A 3 -31.10 -13.61 17.01
C LEU A 3 -29.76 -14.15 16.47
N THR A 4 -29.26 -13.59 15.40
CA THR A 4 -27.83 -13.63 15.06
C THR A 4 -27.40 -12.25 14.67
N GLY A 5 -27.35 -11.36 15.65
CA GLY A 5 -26.57 -10.15 15.58
C GLY A 5 -25.10 -10.55 15.70
N ASP A 6 -24.45 -10.69 14.57
CA ASP A 6 -22.98 -10.84 14.51
C ASP A 6 -22.37 -9.49 14.95
N ASN A 7 -22.18 -9.35 16.25
CA ASN A 7 -21.67 -8.13 16.90
C ASN A 7 -20.13 -8.08 16.86
N ALA A 8 -19.52 -8.77 15.89
CA ALA A 8 -18.09 -8.71 15.67
C ALA A 8 -17.71 -7.33 15.11
N PRO A 9 -16.71 -6.66 15.68
CA PRO A 9 -16.28 -5.35 15.18
C PRO A 9 -15.86 -5.46 13.71
N ARG A 10 -16.28 -4.47 12.91
CA ARG A 10 -15.94 -4.39 11.49
C ARG A 10 -14.42 -4.39 11.29
N ARG A 11 -13.90 -5.33 10.51
CA ARG A 11 -12.46 -5.42 10.24
C ARG A 11 -11.99 -4.23 9.43
N THR A 12 -10.82 -3.70 9.77
CA THR A 12 -10.22 -2.54 9.09
C THR A 12 -8.94 -2.95 8.36
N MET A 13 -8.84 -2.54 7.09
CA MET A 13 -7.66 -2.70 6.25
C MET A 13 -7.09 -1.33 5.88
N LEU A 14 -5.77 -1.18 5.93
CA LEU A 14 -5.04 -0.12 5.26
C LEU A 14 -4.49 -0.64 3.94
N LEU A 15 -4.76 0.06 2.84
CA LEU A 15 -4.29 -0.30 1.51
C LEU A 15 -3.57 0.88 0.86
N THR A 16 -2.33 0.69 0.45
CA THR A 16 -1.58 1.68 -0.33
C THR A 16 -1.71 1.45 -1.83
N GLY A 17 -1.71 2.53 -2.63
CA GLY A 17 -1.81 2.44 -4.10
C GLY A 17 -3.20 2.05 -4.58
N ALA A 18 -4.25 2.60 -3.98
CA ALA A 18 -5.64 2.25 -4.21
C ALA A 18 -6.25 2.78 -5.53
N SER A 19 -5.61 3.74 -6.21
CA SER A 19 -6.22 4.50 -7.30
C SER A 19 -6.45 3.71 -8.60
N ARG A 20 -5.76 2.60 -8.81
CA ARG A 20 -5.87 1.78 -10.04
C ARG A 20 -5.42 0.34 -9.85
N GLY A 21 -5.67 -0.49 -10.85
CA GLY A 21 -5.13 -1.85 -10.96
C GLY A 21 -5.50 -2.75 -9.79
N ILE A 22 -4.52 -3.48 -9.25
CA ILE A 22 -4.70 -4.43 -8.14
C ILE A 22 -5.27 -3.72 -6.91
N GLY A 23 -4.74 -2.54 -6.55
CA GLY A 23 -5.22 -1.79 -5.39
C GLY A 23 -6.71 -1.43 -5.51
N HIS A 24 -7.14 -0.91 -6.64
CA HIS A 24 -8.56 -0.59 -6.87
C HIS A 24 -9.45 -1.83 -6.79
N ALA A 25 -9.05 -2.94 -7.42
CA ALA A 25 -9.77 -4.21 -7.33
C ALA A 25 -9.84 -4.75 -5.88
N THR A 26 -8.78 -4.53 -5.10
CA THR A 26 -8.75 -4.90 -3.68
C THR A 26 -9.72 -4.07 -2.85
N VAL A 27 -9.77 -2.74 -3.05
CA VAL A 27 -10.78 -1.88 -2.40
C VAL A 27 -12.18 -2.42 -2.67
N LYS A 28 -12.51 -2.64 -3.94
CA LYS A 28 -13.81 -3.18 -4.36
C LYS A 28 -14.14 -4.49 -3.65
N ARG A 29 -13.22 -5.43 -3.68
CA ARG A 29 -13.45 -6.78 -3.14
C ARG A 29 -13.68 -6.78 -1.63
N PHE A 30 -12.85 -6.02 -0.89
CA PHE A 30 -12.92 -6.01 0.56
C PHE A 30 -14.06 -5.15 1.09
N SER A 31 -14.39 -4.02 0.45
CA SER A 31 -15.59 -3.24 0.78
C SER A 31 -16.86 -4.08 0.59
N ALA A 32 -16.97 -4.82 -0.52
CA ALA A 32 -18.10 -5.73 -0.75
C ALA A 32 -18.16 -6.89 0.27
N ALA A 33 -17.04 -7.24 0.90
CA ALA A 33 -16.97 -8.23 1.97
C ALA A 33 -17.19 -7.64 3.37
N GLY A 34 -17.64 -6.38 3.46
CA GLY A 34 -17.96 -5.70 4.72
C GLY A 34 -16.77 -5.10 5.47
N TRP A 35 -15.56 -5.11 4.89
CA TRP A 35 -14.41 -4.48 5.53
C TRP A 35 -14.47 -2.95 5.40
N ARG A 36 -13.98 -2.26 6.42
CA ARG A 36 -13.57 -0.87 6.30
C ARG A 36 -12.22 -0.81 5.61
N VAL A 37 -12.11 -0.07 4.51
CA VAL A 37 -10.85 0.06 3.77
C VAL A 37 -10.37 1.50 3.85
N ILE A 38 -9.33 1.74 4.65
CA ILE A 38 -8.60 3.01 4.61
C ILE A 38 -7.63 2.94 3.44
N SER A 39 -7.79 3.80 2.46
CA SER A 39 -6.99 3.81 1.25
C SER A 39 -5.99 4.95 1.22
N CYS A 40 -4.79 4.68 0.68
CA CYS A 40 -3.75 5.68 0.48
C CYS A 40 -3.37 5.77 -1.01
N SER A 41 -3.34 6.99 -1.55
CA SER A 41 -2.79 7.25 -2.88
C SER A 41 -2.32 8.70 -3.04
N ARG A 42 -1.59 8.97 -4.12
CA ARG A 42 -1.17 10.35 -4.48
C ARG A 42 -2.34 11.18 -5.03
N GLN A 43 -3.36 10.54 -5.55
CA GLN A 43 -4.53 11.20 -6.09
C GLN A 43 -5.53 11.51 -4.98
N PRO A 44 -6.29 12.60 -5.07
CA PRO A 44 -7.41 12.85 -4.17
C PRO A 44 -8.48 11.75 -4.32
N PHE A 45 -9.42 11.72 -3.37
CA PHE A 45 -10.55 10.81 -3.45
C PHE A 45 -11.41 11.17 -4.69
N PRO A 46 -11.77 10.21 -5.55
CA PRO A 46 -12.60 10.49 -6.72
C PRO A 46 -14.01 10.92 -6.31
N GLU A 47 -14.51 12.04 -6.86
CA GLU A 47 -15.86 12.54 -6.56
C GLU A 47 -16.98 11.54 -6.90
N ASN A 48 -16.77 10.74 -7.94
CA ASN A 48 -17.73 9.73 -8.42
C ASN A 48 -17.29 8.31 -8.06
N CYS A 49 -16.75 8.11 -6.87
CA CYS A 49 -16.37 6.76 -6.43
C CYS A 49 -17.63 5.90 -6.22
N PRO A 50 -17.82 4.78 -6.97
CA PRO A 50 -19.02 3.95 -6.88
C PRO A 50 -19.07 3.07 -5.62
N TRP A 51 -18.06 3.15 -4.75
CA TRP A 51 -17.97 2.33 -3.55
C TRP A 51 -18.47 3.12 -2.34
N GLU A 52 -19.04 2.41 -1.36
CA GLU A 52 -19.52 2.96 -0.09
C GLU A 52 -18.40 3.56 0.81
N MET A 53 -17.18 3.64 0.30
CA MET A 53 -16.05 4.25 0.96
C MET A 53 -16.17 5.77 0.85
N GLY A 54 -16.32 6.44 1.98
CA GLY A 54 -16.36 7.90 2.01
C GLY A 54 -14.95 8.52 1.88
N ALA A 55 -14.90 9.82 1.57
CA ALA A 55 -13.65 10.58 1.55
C ALA A 55 -12.88 10.51 2.88
N GLN A 56 -13.58 10.28 4.00
CA GLN A 56 -12.99 10.07 5.33
C GLN A 56 -12.12 8.82 5.42
N ASP A 57 -12.27 7.84 4.52
CA ASP A 57 -11.48 6.62 4.47
C ASP A 57 -10.37 6.70 3.39
N HIS A 58 -10.13 7.88 2.83
CA HIS A 58 -9.03 8.12 1.90
C HIS A 58 -8.01 9.09 2.49
N ILE A 59 -6.73 8.76 2.34
CA ILE A 59 -5.60 9.61 2.73
C ILE A 59 -4.76 9.88 1.49
N GLN A 60 -4.70 11.16 1.10
CA GLN A 60 -3.81 11.57 0.03
C GLN A 60 -2.38 11.65 0.56
N VAL A 61 -1.47 10.86 0.00
CA VAL A 61 -0.06 10.79 0.43
C VAL A 61 0.85 10.45 -0.72
N ASP A 62 1.99 11.16 -0.79
CA ASP A 62 3.11 10.76 -1.63
C ASP A 62 4.14 9.99 -0.79
N LEU A 63 4.18 8.68 -1.00
CA LEU A 63 5.11 7.78 -0.31
C LEU A 63 6.58 7.94 -0.76
N ALA A 64 6.86 8.73 -1.81
CA ALA A 64 8.21 9.10 -2.20
C ALA A 64 8.84 10.10 -1.20
N ASN A 65 8.01 10.77 -0.40
CA ASN A 65 8.46 11.65 0.67
C ASN A 65 8.32 10.94 2.03
N PRO A 66 9.45 10.69 2.75
CA PRO A 66 9.41 10.06 4.07
C PRO A 66 8.58 10.85 5.10
N GLN A 67 8.64 12.17 5.08
CA GLN A 67 7.90 13.02 6.00
C GLN A 67 6.38 12.87 5.79
N ASN A 68 5.92 12.88 4.53
CA ASN A 68 4.51 12.63 4.21
C ASN A 68 4.05 11.25 4.69
N THR A 69 4.95 10.24 4.62
CA THR A 69 4.66 8.90 5.14
C THR A 69 4.47 8.90 6.66
N LEU A 70 5.29 9.66 7.41
CA LEU A 70 5.14 9.81 8.87
C LEU A 70 3.82 10.53 9.23
N GLU A 71 3.49 11.58 8.51
CA GLU A 71 2.23 12.32 8.68
C GLU A 71 1.01 11.43 8.39
N ALA A 72 1.10 10.63 7.31
CA ALA A 72 0.06 9.66 6.98
C ALA A 72 -0.12 8.59 8.08
N ILE A 73 0.97 8.10 8.69
CA ILE A 73 0.91 7.16 9.81
C ILE A 73 0.15 7.78 11.00
N ALA A 74 0.46 9.02 11.35
CA ALA A 74 -0.24 9.73 12.43
C ALA A 74 -1.74 9.90 12.11
N GLU A 75 -2.06 10.26 10.87
CA GLU A 75 -3.44 10.39 10.38
C GLU A 75 -4.20 9.06 10.40
N ILE A 76 -3.56 7.97 9.96
CA ILE A 76 -4.14 6.62 10.01
C ILE A 76 -4.50 6.25 11.45
N LYS A 77 -3.58 6.44 12.39
CA LYS A 77 -3.81 6.15 13.82
C LYS A 77 -5.01 6.91 14.34
N ARG A 78 -5.15 8.19 13.99
CA ARG A 78 -6.28 9.03 14.40
C ARG A 78 -7.61 8.55 13.84
N ARG A 79 -7.63 7.94 12.65
CA ARG A 79 -8.83 7.41 11.98
C ARG A 79 -9.20 5.99 12.44
N LEU A 80 -8.31 5.27 13.12
CA LEU A 80 -8.60 3.97 13.69
C LEU A 80 -9.35 4.15 15.01
N GLU A 81 -10.69 4.09 14.96
CA GLU A 81 -11.61 4.40 16.08
C GLU A 81 -11.33 3.59 17.33
N ASP A 82 -11.01 2.32 17.17
CA ASP A 82 -10.68 1.39 18.25
C ASP A 82 -9.17 1.11 18.36
N GLY A 83 -8.33 1.81 17.58
CA GLY A 83 -6.89 1.61 17.51
C GLY A 83 -6.50 0.21 17.01
N ARG A 84 -7.32 -0.44 16.17
CA ARG A 84 -7.08 -1.77 15.62
C ARG A 84 -6.90 -1.71 14.10
N LEU A 85 -5.92 -2.46 13.61
CA LEU A 85 -5.68 -2.64 12.18
C LEU A 85 -5.58 -4.14 11.86
N ASP A 86 -6.58 -4.69 11.18
CA ASP A 86 -6.64 -6.12 10.87
C ASP A 86 -5.77 -6.51 9.67
N ALA A 87 -5.52 -5.57 8.74
CA ALA A 87 -4.63 -5.81 7.63
C ALA A 87 -3.91 -4.53 7.17
N LEU A 88 -2.60 -4.62 6.93
CA LEU A 88 -1.80 -3.64 6.19
C LEU A 88 -1.42 -4.25 4.84
N VAL A 89 -1.89 -3.64 3.73
CA VAL A 89 -1.58 -4.09 2.37
C VAL A 89 -0.67 -3.07 1.69
N ASN A 90 0.61 -3.37 1.60
CA ASN A 90 1.63 -2.61 0.90
C ASN A 90 1.58 -2.95 -0.60
N ASN A 91 0.72 -2.24 -1.35
CA ASN A 91 0.52 -2.44 -2.79
C ASN A 91 1.10 -1.30 -3.64
N ALA A 92 1.23 -0.09 -3.09
CA ALA A 92 1.82 1.02 -3.82
C ALA A 92 3.21 0.66 -4.38
N ALA A 93 3.44 0.99 -5.63
CA ALA A 93 4.73 0.83 -6.26
C ALA A 93 4.90 1.78 -7.45
N ILE A 94 6.15 2.16 -7.71
CA ILE A 94 6.55 2.86 -8.94
C ILE A 94 7.55 2.00 -9.72
N SER A 95 7.44 2.06 -11.05
CA SER A 95 8.33 1.39 -12.00
C SER A 95 8.61 2.34 -13.15
N PRO A 96 9.50 3.32 -12.96
CA PRO A 96 9.84 4.28 -14.01
C PRO A 96 10.32 3.60 -15.27
N LYS A 97 10.08 4.25 -16.40
CA LYS A 97 10.49 3.83 -17.73
C LYS A 97 11.39 4.89 -18.36
N GLY A 98 12.27 4.46 -19.22
CA GLY A 98 13.03 5.33 -20.07
C GLY A 98 12.20 5.84 -21.27
N GLU A 99 12.85 6.52 -22.17
CA GLU A 99 12.26 7.05 -23.39
C GLU A 99 11.56 5.95 -24.20
N GLY A 100 10.40 6.28 -24.76
CA GLY A 100 9.57 5.32 -25.49
C GLY A 100 9.03 4.15 -24.66
N GLY A 101 9.07 4.23 -23.32
CA GLY A 101 8.62 3.15 -22.44
C GLY A 101 9.67 2.05 -22.25
N SER A 102 10.91 2.30 -22.62
CA SER A 102 12.01 1.34 -22.53
C SER A 102 12.30 0.91 -21.09
N ARG A 103 12.92 -0.25 -20.94
CA ARG A 103 13.41 -0.74 -19.65
C ARG A 103 14.64 0.06 -19.24
N LEU A 104 14.63 0.58 -18.01
CA LEU A 104 15.79 1.20 -17.39
C LEU A 104 16.70 0.12 -16.78
N GLY A 105 17.88 -0.08 -17.36
CA GLY A 105 18.93 -0.96 -16.83
C GLY A 105 19.65 -0.33 -15.64
N THR A 106 20.64 -1.03 -15.10
CA THR A 106 21.42 -0.54 -13.95
C THR A 106 22.24 0.70 -14.31
N ILE A 107 22.82 0.71 -15.50
CA ILE A 107 23.69 1.81 -15.98
C ILE A 107 22.85 3.02 -16.39
N ASP A 108 21.67 2.80 -16.97
CA ASP A 108 20.80 3.85 -17.50
C ASP A 108 19.94 4.53 -16.42
N THR A 109 19.91 3.97 -15.22
CA THR A 109 19.10 4.48 -14.11
C THR A 109 19.93 5.39 -13.23
N ASN A 110 19.61 6.68 -13.17
CA ASN A 110 20.27 7.62 -12.27
C ASN A 110 19.95 7.30 -10.79
N PHE A 111 20.79 7.80 -9.89
CA PHE A 111 20.68 7.48 -8.47
C PHE A 111 19.40 8.05 -7.81
N GLU A 112 18.89 9.16 -8.31
CA GLU A 112 17.63 9.75 -7.85
C GLU A 112 16.44 8.82 -8.13
N THR A 113 16.39 8.23 -9.33
CA THR A 113 15.40 7.21 -9.67
C THR A 113 15.52 5.97 -8.79
N TRP A 114 16.75 5.49 -8.52
CA TRP A 114 16.97 4.39 -7.57
C TRP A 114 16.41 4.73 -6.20
N SER A 115 16.78 5.89 -5.65
CA SER A 115 16.33 6.34 -4.33
C SER A 115 14.81 6.46 -4.24
N SER A 116 14.16 7.06 -5.24
CA SER A 116 12.71 7.21 -5.30
C SER A 116 12.00 5.86 -5.38
N VAL A 117 12.50 4.93 -6.20
CA VAL A 117 11.92 3.58 -6.32
C VAL A 117 12.04 2.83 -4.99
N PHE A 118 13.19 2.86 -4.34
CA PHE A 118 13.37 2.22 -3.05
C PHE A 118 12.53 2.87 -1.95
N GLN A 119 12.43 4.20 -1.97
CA GLN A 119 11.60 4.92 -1.00
C GLN A 119 10.14 4.45 -1.07
N VAL A 120 9.54 4.39 -2.25
CA VAL A 120 8.13 3.97 -2.42
C VAL A 120 7.95 2.47 -2.23
N ASN A 121 8.81 1.66 -2.87
CA ASN A 121 8.56 0.21 -2.99
C ASN A 121 9.06 -0.60 -1.80
N PHE A 122 9.96 -0.03 -0.96
CA PHE A 122 10.58 -0.73 0.15
C PHE A 122 10.53 0.06 1.46
N PHE A 123 11.07 1.28 1.52
CA PHE A 123 11.15 2.02 2.78
C PHE A 123 9.78 2.46 3.30
N ALA A 124 8.85 2.90 2.46
CA ALA A 124 7.49 3.22 2.89
C ALA A 124 6.76 2.01 3.50
N PRO A 125 6.77 0.79 2.91
CA PRO A 125 6.32 -0.44 3.58
C PRO A 125 6.95 -0.67 4.96
N VAL A 126 8.27 -0.50 5.10
CA VAL A 126 8.97 -0.62 6.40
C VAL A 126 8.45 0.40 7.40
N MET A 127 8.33 1.67 6.98
CA MET A 127 7.84 2.76 7.84
C MET A 127 6.40 2.52 8.31
N LEU A 128 5.53 2.11 7.39
CA LEU A 128 4.13 1.80 7.70
C LEU A 128 4.01 0.62 8.66
N ALA A 129 4.72 -0.49 8.40
CA ALA A 129 4.67 -1.66 9.27
C ALA A 129 5.20 -1.35 10.68
N ARG A 130 6.30 -0.59 10.80
CA ARG A 130 6.86 -0.15 12.10
C ARG A 130 5.95 0.85 12.80
N GLY A 131 5.44 1.83 12.05
CA GLY A 131 4.62 2.90 12.59
C GLY A 131 3.23 2.44 13.08
N LEU A 132 2.70 1.35 12.51
CA LEU A 132 1.37 0.80 12.83
C LEU A 132 1.45 -0.55 13.58
N LEU A 133 2.61 -0.85 14.16
CA LEU A 133 2.85 -2.15 14.80
C LEU A 133 1.91 -2.42 15.96
N ASP A 134 1.61 -1.42 16.79
CA ASP A 134 0.76 -1.59 17.97
C ASP A 134 -0.70 -1.83 17.58
N GLU A 135 -1.18 -1.15 16.55
CA GLU A 135 -2.52 -1.31 15.98
C GLU A 135 -2.69 -2.70 15.33
N LEU A 136 -1.65 -3.17 14.63
CA LEU A 136 -1.60 -4.53 14.09
C LEU A 136 -1.58 -5.59 15.20
N LYS A 137 -0.74 -5.42 16.22
CA LYS A 137 -0.69 -6.35 17.37
C LYS A 137 -2.04 -6.43 18.09
N LYS A 138 -2.68 -5.30 18.35
CA LYS A 138 -3.98 -5.23 19.02
C LYS A 138 -5.07 -5.98 18.25
N ALA A 139 -5.04 -5.97 16.93
CA ALA A 139 -5.97 -6.71 16.09
C ALA A 139 -5.56 -8.17 15.83
N LYS A 140 -4.34 -8.58 16.18
CA LYS A 140 -3.68 -9.79 15.64
C LYS A 140 -3.69 -9.78 14.10
N GLY A 141 -3.45 -8.59 13.54
CA GLY A 141 -3.55 -8.29 12.13
C GLY A 141 -2.41 -8.87 11.30
N SER A 142 -2.55 -8.76 10.01
CA SER A 142 -1.59 -9.29 9.03
C SER A 142 -0.97 -8.16 8.18
N VAL A 143 0.30 -8.34 7.80
CA VAL A 143 0.96 -7.49 6.81
C VAL A 143 1.09 -8.26 5.50
N VAL A 144 0.59 -7.67 4.42
CA VAL A 144 0.64 -8.22 3.06
C VAL A 144 1.49 -7.30 2.19
N ASN A 145 2.59 -7.81 1.66
CA ASN A 145 3.45 -7.09 0.73
C ASN A 145 3.22 -7.59 -0.70
N VAL A 146 2.76 -6.70 -1.61
CA VAL A 146 2.60 -7.02 -3.03
C VAL A 146 3.97 -6.94 -3.70
N THR A 147 4.60 -8.08 -3.87
CA THR A 147 5.90 -8.26 -4.52
C THR A 147 5.76 -8.31 -6.04
N SER A 148 6.70 -8.90 -6.74
CA SER A 148 6.64 -9.10 -8.19
C SER A 148 7.51 -10.29 -8.57
N ILE A 149 7.14 -11.00 -9.62
CA ILE A 149 7.98 -12.02 -10.26
C ILE A 149 9.32 -11.42 -10.71
N ALA A 150 9.35 -10.13 -11.04
CA ALA A 150 10.58 -9.41 -11.41
C ALA A 150 11.61 -9.33 -10.27
N GLY A 151 11.19 -9.53 -9.01
CA GLY A 151 12.09 -9.62 -7.87
C GLY A 151 12.82 -10.98 -7.74
N SER A 152 12.40 -12.00 -8.48
CA SER A 152 12.98 -13.36 -8.44
C SER A 152 13.48 -13.86 -9.79
N ARG A 153 13.06 -13.24 -10.89
CA ARG A 153 13.43 -13.63 -12.26
C ARG A 153 13.69 -12.41 -13.12
N VAL A 154 14.51 -12.59 -14.15
CA VAL A 154 14.67 -11.56 -15.18
C VAL A 154 13.33 -11.33 -15.88
N HIS A 155 12.92 -10.07 -15.95
CA HIS A 155 11.67 -9.66 -16.57
C HIS A 155 11.94 -8.61 -17.67
N PRO A 156 11.43 -8.80 -18.90
CA PRO A 156 11.79 -7.96 -20.04
C PRO A 156 11.38 -6.48 -19.88
N PHE A 157 10.35 -6.21 -19.11
CA PHE A 157 9.80 -4.86 -18.94
C PHE A 157 10.14 -4.22 -17.58
N ALA A 158 10.70 -4.96 -16.62
CA ALA A 158 10.99 -4.42 -15.28
C ALA A 158 12.38 -3.76 -15.27
N GLY A 159 12.44 -2.49 -14.87
CA GLY A 159 13.69 -1.79 -14.63
C GLY A 159 14.50 -2.39 -13.48
N ALA A 160 15.81 -2.15 -13.45
CA ALA A 160 16.70 -2.71 -12.43
C ALA A 160 16.31 -2.27 -11.02
N ALA A 161 16.08 -0.98 -10.80
CA ALA A 161 15.66 -0.46 -9.49
C ALA A 161 14.34 -1.09 -9.01
N TYR A 162 13.35 -1.23 -9.91
CA TYR A 162 12.08 -1.89 -9.58
C TYR A 162 12.29 -3.35 -9.18
N ALA A 163 12.99 -4.13 -10.00
CA ALA A 163 13.23 -5.54 -9.74
C ALA A 163 13.93 -5.75 -8.39
N THR A 164 14.99 -4.98 -8.13
CA THR A 164 15.76 -5.05 -6.89
C THR A 164 14.91 -4.63 -5.68
N SER A 165 14.09 -3.58 -5.79
CA SER A 165 13.20 -3.17 -4.70
C SER A 165 12.17 -4.23 -4.36
N LYS A 166 11.64 -4.96 -5.36
CA LYS A 166 10.68 -6.06 -5.14
C LYS A 166 11.33 -7.32 -4.59
N ALA A 167 12.60 -7.57 -4.91
CA ALA A 167 13.40 -8.61 -4.25
C ALA A 167 13.64 -8.28 -2.77
N ALA A 168 14.00 -7.03 -2.46
CA ALA A 168 14.16 -6.54 -1.09
C ALA A 168 12.85 -6.66 -0.29
N LEU A 169 11.71 -6.27 -0.89
CA LEU A 169 10.40 -6.38 -0.25
C LEU A 169 10.01 -7.85 0.02
N ALA A 170 10.36 -8.77 -0.88
CA ALA A 170 10.16 -10.20 -0.66
C ALA A 170 11.04 -10.73 0.50
N GLY A 171 12.27 -10.23 0.63
CA GLY A 171 13.16 -10.53 1.76
C GLY A 171 12.63 -10.03 3.10
N LEU A 172 12.02 -8.84 3.11
CA LEU A 172 11.38 -8.25 4.30
C LEU A 172 10.19 -9.09 4.81
N THR A 173 9.55 -9.86 3.94
CA THR A 173 8.32 -10.62 4.27
C THR A 173 8.62 -11.95 4.97
N ARG A 174 9.87 -12.39 5.00
CA ARG A 174 10.33 -13.64 5.63
C ARG A 174 10.69 -13.45 7.09
#